data_952a1d5c775f73a1e8d6a40b88e57792
#
_entry.id   952a1d5c775f73a1e8d6a40b88e57792
#
_cell.length_a   1.000
_cell.length_b   1.000
_cell.length_c   1.000
_cell.angle_alpha   90.00
_cell.angle_beta   90.00
_cell.angle_gamma   90.00
#
_symmetry.space_group_name_H-M   'P 1'
#
loop_
_entity.id
_entity.type
_entity.pdbx_description
1 polymer ?
#
loop_
_entity_poly.entity_id
_entity_poly.type
_entity_poly.pdbx_seq_one_letter_code
_entity_poly.pdbx_strand_id
1 'polypeptide(L)'
;MPDALRAWAKEAPAGAALPTEKQVRTALAALPQIGRLAGREGKLALRARQAFTARDFSDIAVTSIYVGDGKTFPAEVAHPIHGQPFRPELSTFVDVATRKAVGWSASLDENTYGVVDALRRACGECGVPAIVYTDRGPGYRNKAMNDPLTGFLARASITPMRALPYNSQAKGVVERINQLYTASAKSFATYVGKDMDPEAKLIVFKR
;
A
#
# COMPACT_ATOMS: atom_id res chain seq x y z
N MET A 1 18.28 -12.57 29.20
CA MET A 1 19.33 -13.58 28.93
C MET A 1 19.68 -14.41 30.17
N PRO A 2 20.08 -13.84 31.36
CA PRO A 2 20.39 -14.66 32.56
C PRO A 2 19.27 -15.60 32.99
N ASP A 3 18.03 -15.16 32.93
CA ASP A 3 16.88 -15.95 33.34
C ASP A 3 16.58 -17.13 32.41
N ALA A 4 16.79 -16.92 31.09
CA ALA A 4 16.65 -18.00 30.11
C ALA A 4 17.72 -19.08 30.28
N LEU A 5 18.95 -18.69 30.60
CA LEU A 5 20.04 -19.64 30.92
C LEU A 5 19.76 -20.41 32.24
N ARG A 6 19.20 -19.74 33.24
CA ARG A 6 18.77 -20.39 34.49
C ARG A 6 17.63 -21.38 34.29
N ALA A 7 16.65 -21.03 33.47
CA ALA A 7 15.55 -21.92 33.11
C ALA A 7 16.06 -23.16 32.37
N TRP A 8 16.92 -22.95 31.32
CA TRP A 8 17.51 -24.05 30.61
C TRP A 8 18.38 -24.96 31.45
N ALA A 9 19.13 -24.39 32.40
CA ALA A 9 19.95 -25.21 33.33
C ALA A 9 19.16 -26.22 34.16
N LYS A 10 17.86 -25.94 34.40
CA LYS A 10 16.97 -26.87 35.14
C LYS A 10 16.49 -28.03 34.27
N GLU A 11 16.44 -27.85 32.95
CA GLU A 11 15.91 -28.81 31.99
C GLU A 11 17.03 -29.53 31.22
N ALA A 12 18.28 -29.07 31.37
CA ALA A 12 19.42 -29.62 30.67
C ALA A 12 19.73 -31.05 31.10
N PRO A 13 20.17 -31.93 30.16
CA PRO A 13 20.63 -33.26 30.52
C PRO A 13 21.74 -33.26 31.57
N ALA A 14 21.78 -34.27 32.44
CA ALA A 14 22.83 -34.38 33.43
C ALA A 14 24.22 -34.40 32.79
N GLY A 15 25.11 -33.53 33.23
CA GLY A 15 26.46 -33.38 32.69
C GLY A 15 26.58 -32.43 31.47
N ALA A 16 25.49 -31.79 31.00
CA ALA A 16 25.58 -30.79 29.94
C ALA A 16 26.30 -29.53 30.41
N ALA A 17 27.32 -29.11 29.68
CA ALA A 17 28.04 -27.85 29.94
C ALA A 17 27.10 -26.66 29.63
N LEU A 18 26.91 -25.76 30.61
CA LEU A 18 26.14 -24.54 30.40
C LEU A 18 26.87 -23.58 29.45
N PRO A 19 26.22 -23.13 28.36
CA PRO A 19 26.81 -22.15 27.48
C PRO A 19 26.96 -20.79 28.16
N THR A 20 28.03 -20.09 27.88
CA THR A 20 28.22 -18.71 28.32
C THR A 20 27.24 -17.78 27.60
N GLU A 21 26.91 -16.64 28.21
CA GLU A 21 26.06 -15.63 27.58
C GLU A 21 26.59 -15.19 26.19
N LYS A 22 27.92 -15.08 26.06
CA LYS A 22 28.59 -14.74 24.80
C LYS A 22 28.32 -15.80 23.73
N GLN A 23 28.42 -17.07 24.04
CA GLN A 23 28.13 -18.17 23.12
C GLN A 23 26.67 -18.16 22.66
N VAL A 24 25.74 -17.95 23.59
CA VAL A 24 24.31 -17.86 23.26
C VAL A 24 24.02 -16.65 22.37
N ARG A 25 24.60 -15.47 22.67
CA ARG A 25 24.46 -14.29 21.84
C ARG A 25 25.01 -14.50 20.44
N THR A 26 26.17 -15.13 20.31
CA THR A 26 26.79 -15.45 19.02
C THR A 26 25.93 -16.41 18.20
N ALA A 27 25.44 -17.48 18.84
CA ALA A 27 24.54 -18.44 18.20
C ALA A 27 23.21 -17.79 17.74
N LEU A 28 22.62 -16.94 18.60
CA LEU A 28 21.40 -16.19 18.24
C LEU A 28 21.65 -15.20 17.09
N ALA A 29 22.85 -14.59 17.06
CA ALA A 29 23.19 -13.66 15.97
C ALA A 29 23.38 -14.38 14.63
N ALA A 30 23.78 -15.63 14.63
CA ALA A 30 23.89 -16.47 13.43
C ALA A 30 22.54 -16.94 12.87
N LEU A 31 21.47 -16.90 13.67
CA LEU A 31 20.13 -17.28 13.18
C LEU A 31 19.59 -16.24 12.18
N PRO A 32 18.85 -16.67 11.16
CA PRO A 32 18.12 -15.77 10.28
C PRO A 32 17.19 -14.84 11.10
N GLN A 33 17.02 -13.61 10.61
CA GLN A 33 16.23 -12.59 11.31
C GLN A 33 14.83 -13.09 11.70
N ILE A 34 14.18 -13.87 10.83
CA ILE A 34 12.86 -14.45 11.08
C ILE A 34 12.91 -15.42 12.26
N GLY A 35 13.93 -16.29 12.34
CA GLY A 35 14.10 -17.22 13.46
C GLY A 35 14.30 -16.52 14.80
N ARG A 36 15.01 -15.39 14.81
CA ARG A 36 15.23 -14.58 16.03
C ARG A 36 13.97 -13.87 16.52
N LEU A 37 13.04 -13.55 15.61
CA LEU A 37 11.83 -12.79 15.88
C LEU A 37 10.61 -13.68 16.04
N ALA A 38 10.71 -14.97 15.72
CA ALA A 38 9.65 -15.95 15.93
C ALA A 38 9.25 -15.99 17.43
N GLY A 39 7.96 -15.89 17.70
CA GLY A 39 7.41 -15.79 19.05
C GLY A 39 7.51 -14.41 19.72
N ARG A 40 8.21 -13.44 19.11
CA ARG A 40 8.33 -12.05 19.61
C ARG A 40 7.53 -11.07 18.80
N GLU A 41 7.36 -11.35 17.51
CA GLU A 41 6.56 -10.55 16.57
C GLU A 41 5.35 -11.36 16.11
N GLY A 42 4.25 -10.68 15.83
CA GLY A 42 3.05 -11.29 15.28
C GLY A 42 3.27 -11.80 13.84
N LYS A 43 2.41 -12.73 13.40
CA LYS A 43 2.50 -13.38 12.08
C LYS A 43 2.62 -12.40 10.91
N LEU A 44 1.97 -11.24 10.98
CA LEU A 44 2.00 -10.21 9.93
C LEU A 44 3.37 -9.52 9.84
N ALA A 45 3.95 -9.16 10.99
CA ALA A 45 5.27 -8.55 11.06
C ALA A 45 6.36 -9.51 10.56
N LEU A 46 6.28 -10.79 10.95
CA LEU A 46 7.19 -11.84 10.46
C LEU A 46 7.07 -12.04 8.94
N ARG A 47 5.84 -11.99 8.40
CA ARG A 47 5.59 -12.08 6.96
C ARG A 47 6.22 -10.93 6.17
N ALA A 48 6.17 -9.71 6.72
CA ALA A 48 6.80 -8.54 6.10
C ALA A 48 8.34 -8.63 6.03
N ARG A 49 8.95 -9.48 6.85
CA ARG A 49 10.41 -9.72 6.89
C ARG A 49 10.86 -10.95 6.08
N GLN A 50 9.91 -11.71 5.52
CA GLN A 50 10.26 -12.83 4.65
C GLN A 50 10.89 -12.33 3.35
N ALA A 51 11.90 -13.06 2.87
CA ALA A 51 12.42 -12.84 1.52
C ALA A 51 11.28 -12.93 0.51
N PHE A 52 11.24 -12.02 -0.43
CA PHE A 52 10.26 -12.01 -1.51
C PHE A 52 11.00 -12.02 -2.85
N THR A 53 10.41 -12.65 -3.82
CA THR A 53 10.88 -12.55 -5.20
C THR A 53 10.43 -11.21 -5.78
N ALA A 54 11.37 -10.39 -6.21
CA ALA A 54 11.04 -9.18 -6.94
C ALA A 54 10.24 -9.57 -8.19
N ARG A 55 9.10 -8.90 -8.41
CA ARG A 55 8.32 -9.13 -9.62
C ARG A 55 9.05 -8.54 -10.80
N ASP A 56 9.31 -9.35 -11.80
CA ASP A 56 9.73 -8.89 -13.11
C ASP A 56 8.49 -8.58 -13.95
N PHE A 57 8.49 -7.41 -14.54
CA PHE A 57 7.41 -6.91 -15.40
C PHE A 57 7.93 -6.60 -16.83
N SER A 58 9.17 -7.01 -17.15
CA SER A 58 9.80 -6.72 -18.43
C SER A 58 9.04 -7.30 -19.62
N ASP A 59 8.40 -8.46 -19.44
CA ASP A 59 7.67 -9.18 -20.47
C ASP A 59 6.18 -8.79 -20.57
N ILE A 60 5.73 -7.84 -19.73
CA ILE A 60 4.33 -7.39 -19.76
C ILE A 60 4.15 -6.35 -20.85
N ALA A 61 3.25 -6.63 -21.79
CA ALA A 61 2.90 -5.69 -22.84
C ALA A 61 2.17 -4.46 -22.27
N VAL A 62 2.33 -3.33 -22.92
CA VAL A 62 1.61 -2.09 -22.61
C VAL A 62 0.11 -2.35 -22.62
N THR A 63 -0.62 -1.73 -21.70
CA THR A 63 -2.08 -1.87 -21.55
C THR A 63 -2.55 -3.25 -21.03
N SER A 64 -1.63 -4.18 -20.73
CA SER A 64 -2.05 -5.48 -20.20
C SER A 64 -2.60 -5.39 -18.77
N ILE A 65 -1.97 -4.61 -17.90
CA ILE A 65 -2.35 -4.53 -16.48
C ILE A 65 -2.35 -3.08 -16.02
N TYR A 66 -3.49 -2.62 -15.54
CA TYR A 66 -3.58 -1.36 -14.81
C TYR A 66 -3.71 -1.62 -13.31
N VAL A 67 -2.88 -0.94 -12.52
CA VAL A 67 -2.94 -0.95 -11.05
C VAL A 67 -3.64 0.31 -10.58
N GLY A 68 -4.72 0.15 -9.81
CA GLY A 68 -5.49 1.26 -9.24
C GLY A 68 -5.22 1.45 -7.76
N ASP A 69 -5.14 2.70 -7.32
CA ASP A 69 -5.03 3.10 -5.92
C ASP A 69 -5.74 4.42 -5.66
N GLY A 70 -6.25 4.56 -4.43
CA GLY A 70 -6.83 5.80 -3.92
C GLY A 70 -5.88 6.47 -2.94
N LYS A 71 -5.87 7.80 -2.93
CA LYS A 71 -5.06 8.58 -1.99
C LYS A 71 -5.69 9.93 -1.71
N THR A 72 -5.87 10.25 -0.44
CA THR A 72 -6.19 11.60 -0.01
C THR A 72 -5.03 12.54 -0.37
N PHE A 73 -5.30 13.60 -1.12
CA PHE A 73 -4.29 14.60 -1.45
C PHE A 73 -3.86 15.34 -0.19
N PRO A 74 -2.57 15.40 0.13
CA PRO A 74 -2.10 15.92 1.40
C PRO A 74 -1.96 17.45 1.40
N ALA A 75 -2.95 18.16 0.87
CA ALA A 75 -3.12 19.60 1.02
C ALA A 75 -4.61 19.94 1.05
N GLU A 76 -4.98 20.98 1.78
CA GLU A 76 -6.34 21.49 1.81
C GLU A 76 -6.58 22.44 0.64
N VAL A 77 -7.73 22.29 0.02
CA VAL A 77 -8.25 23.18 -1.03
C VAL A 77 -9.66 23.65 -0.64
N ALA A 78 -10.14 24.71 -1.29
CA ALA A 78 -11.51 25.17 -1.06
C ALA A 78 -12.53 24.18 -1.65
N HIS A 79 -13.51 23.77 -0.86
CA HIS A 79 -14.57 22.92 -1.33
C HIS A 79 -15.42 23.65 -2.40
N PRO A 80 -15.75 23.04 -3.53
CA PRO A 80 -16.34 23.72 -4.69
C PRO A 80 -17.74 24.28 -4.45
N ILE A 81 -18.46 23.79 -3.42
CA ILE A 81 -19.83 24.23 -3.13
C ILE A 81 -19.86 25.29 -2.03
N HIS A 82 -19.13 25.09 -0.93
CA HIS A 82 -19.25 25.95 0.27
C HIS A 82 -17.93 26.62 0.68
N GLY A 83 -16.83 26.41 -0.06
CA GLY A 83 -15.56 27.09 0.15
C GLY A 83 -14.76 26.64 1.38
N GLN A 84 -15.30 25.75 2.21
CA GLN A 84 -14.59 25.26 3.40
C GLN A 84 -13.36 24.41 3.00
N PRO A 85 -12.28 24.47 3.79
CA PRO A 85 -11.11 23.63 3.54
C PRO A 85 -11.46 22.13 3.56
N PHE A 86 -11.00 21.41 2.55
CA PHE A 86 -11.09 19.95 2.51
C PHE A 86 -9.92 19.37 1.73
N ARG A 87 -9.65 18.08 1.90
CA ARG A 87 -8.61 17.37 1.15
C ARG A 87 -9.29 16.43 0.14
N PRO A 88 -9.09 16.68 -1.19
CA PRO A 88 -9.68 15.83 -2.22
C PRO A 88 -9.11 14.41 -2.21
N GLU A 89 -9.93 13.47 -2.60
CA GLU A 89 -9.52 12.08 -2.82
C GLU A 89 -9.14 11.89 -4.28
N LEU A 90 -7.95 11.33 -4.51
CA LEU A 90 -7.43 11.04 -5.84
C LEU A 90 -7.51 9.54 -6.10
N SER A 91 -8.21 9.16 -7.17
CA SER A 91 -8.16 7.80 -7.71
C SER A 91 -7.26 7.77 -8.94
N THR A 92 -6.28 6.88 -8.97
CA THR A 92 -5.29 6.83 -10.06
C THR A 92 -5.11 5.42 -10.56
N PHE A 93 -5.01 5.25 -11.87
CA PHE A 93 -4.59 4.02 -12.53
C PHE A 93 -3.25 4.21 -13.22
N VAL A 94 -2.37 3.22 -13.05
CA VAL A 94 -1.01 3.20 -13.61
C VAL A 94 -0.84 1.95 -14.44
N ASP A 95 -0.35 2.09 -15.65
CA ASP A 95 0.05 0.95 -16.48
C ASP A 95 1.34 0.34 -15.94
N VAL A 96 1.32 -0.98 -15.71
CA VAL A 96 2.43 -1.71 -15.09
C VAL A 96 3.65 -1.73 -15.99
N ALA A 97 3.47 -1.85 -17.30
CA ALA A 97 4.55 -1.94 -18.27
C ALA A 97 5.30 -0.60 -18.41
N THR A 98 4.57 0.47 -18.63
CA THR A 98 5.15 1.81 -18.89
C THR A 98 5.39 2.64 -17.66
N ARG A 99 4.80 2.30 -16.53
CA ARG A 99 4.78 3.09 -15.28
C ARG A 99 4.08 4.44 -15.42
N LYS A 100 3.36 4.67 -16.50
CA LYS A 100 2.60 5.88 -16.77
C LYS A 100 1.30 5.88 -15.97
N ALA A 101 0.94 7.01 -15.37
CA ALA A 101 -0.42 7.25 -14.91
C ALA A 101 -1.32 7.39 -16.13
N VAL A 102 -2.18 6.41 -16.36
CA VAL A 102 -3.03 6.32 -17.56
C VAL A 102 -4.41 6.93 -17.36
N GLY A 103 -4.84 7.10 -16.12
CA GLY A 103 -6.10 7.76 -15.80
C GLY A 103 -6.14 8.17 -14.34
N TRP A 104 -6.79 9.29 -14.07
CA TRP A 104 -6.98 9.79 -12.72
C TRP A 104 -8.29 10.58 -12.60
N SER A 105 -8.75 10.69 -11.38
CA SER A 105 -9.93 11.48 -11.02
C SER A 105 -9.74 12.07 -9.63
N ALA A 106 -10.28 13.26 -9.41
CA ALA A 106 -10.38 13.88 -8.09
C ALA A 106 -11.83 13.94 -7.65
N SER A 107 -12.11 13.56 -6.41
CA SER A 107 -13.43 13.56 -5.82
C SER A 107 -13.42 14.19 -4.42
N LEU A 108 -14.62 14.53 -3.91
CA LEU A 108 -14.78 15.14 -2.60
C LEU A 108 -14.49 14.17 -1.46
N ASP A 109 -14.73 12.88 -1.72
CA ASP A 109 -14.55 11.77 -0.79
C ASP A 109 -14.12 10.50 -1.55
N GLU A 110 -13.72 9.46 -0.82
CA GLU A 110 -13.47 8.14 -1.40
C GLU A 110 -14.81 7.52 -1.83
N ASN A 111 -15.05 7.50 -3.13
CA ASN A 111 -16.28 6.97 -3.69
C ASN A 111 -16.06 6.17 -4.97
N THR A 112 -17.06 5.38 -5.31
CA THR A 112 -17.10 4.54 -6.51
C THR A 112 -16.99 5.33 -7.80
N TYR A 113 -17.65 6.48 -7.88
CA TYR A 113 -17.71 7.27 -9.11
C TYR A 113 -16.34 7.81 -9.49
N GLY A 114 -15.53 8.26 -8.51
CA GLY A 114 -14.17 8.70 -8.74
C GLY A 114 -13.30 7.57 -9.31
N VAL A 115 -13.40 6.36 -8.75
CA VAL A 115 -12.66 5.18 -9.26
C VAL A 115 -13.10 4.81 -10.67
N VAL A 116 -14.40 4.77 -10.94
CA VAL A 116 -14.94 4.43 -12.28
C VAL A 116 -14.56 5.49 -13.30
N ASP A 117 -14.62 6.79 -12.95
CA ASP A 117 -14.22 7.87 -13.85
C ASP A 117 -12.73 7.82 -14.18
N ALA A 118 -11.88 7.58 -13.19
CA ALA A 118 -10.44 7.41 -13.42
C ALA A 118 -10.17 6.23 -14.38
N LEU A 119 -10.83 5.08 -14.20
CA LEU A 119 -10.67 3.93 -15.07
C LEU A 119 -11.26 4.18 -16.48
N ARG A 120 -12.41 4.86 -16.57
CA ARG A 120 -13.03 5.24 -17.84
C ARG A 120 -12.09 6.12 -18.66
N ARG A 121 -11.46 7.13 -18.03
CA ARG A 121 -10.45 7.97 -18.68
C ARG A 121 -9.25 7.16 -19.13
N ALA A 122 -8.71 6.28 -18.29
CA ALA A 122 -7.61 5.40 -18.65
C ALA A 122 -7.95 4.55 -19.89
N CYS A 123 -9.13 3.94 -19.93
CA CYS A 123 -9.57 3.14 -21.08
C CYS A 123 -9.77 3.98 -22.34
N GLY A 124 -10.30 5.20 -22.23
CA GLY A 124 -10.55 6.08 -23.38
C GLY A 124 -9.27 6.66 -23.97
N GLU A 125 -8.27 6.97 -23.17
CA GLU A 125 -7.06 7.63 -23.61
C GLU A 125 -5.91 6.66 -23.93
N CYS A 126 -5.81 5.55 -23.20
CA CYS A 126 -4.67 4.63 -23.26
C CYS A 126 -5.03 3.20 -23.64
N GLY A 127 -6.32 2.90 -23.81
CA GLY A 127 -6.81 1.56 -24.16
C GLY A 127 -7.33 0.77 -22.99
N VAL A 128 -8.11 -0.29 -23.29
CA VAL A 128 -8.76 -1.15 -22.30
C VAL A 128 -7.77 -2.22 -21.83
N PRO A 129 -7.47 -2.31 -20.51
CA PRO A 129 -6.53 -3.30 -20.02
C PRO A 129 -7.17 -4.70 -19.96
N ALA A 130 -6.34 -5.75 -20.07
CA ALA A 130 -6.81 -7.11 -19.82
C ALA A 130 -7.11 -7.34 -18.33
N ILE A 131 -6.32 -6.73 -17.45
CA ILE A 131 -6.42 -6.91 -15.99
C ILE A 131 -6.43 -5.54 -15.29
N VAL A 132 -7.34 -5.39 -14.34
CA VAL A 132 -7.32 -4.30 -13.36
C VAL A 132 -6.99 -4.86 -11.98
N TYR A 133 -5.86 -4.42 -11.43
CA TYR A 133 -5.36 -4.83 -10.12
C TYR A 133 -5.57 -3.73 -9.10
N THR A 134 -6.37 -4.01 -8.06
CA THR A 134 -6.71 -3.04 -7.02
C THR A 134 -6.62 -3.67 -5.63
N ASP A 135 -6.71 -2.83 -4.61
CA ASP A 135 -6.95 -3.31 -3.25
C ASP A 135 -8.41 -3.77 -3.03
N ARG A 136 -8.73 -3.96 -1.76
CA ARG A 136 -10.07 -4.34 -1.33
C ARG A 136 -10.86 -3.17 -0.74
N GLY A 137 -10.44 -1.94 -1.02
CA GLY A 137 -11.11 -0.73 -0.55
C GLY A 137 -12.58 -0.63 -1.00
N PRO A 138 -13.42 0.11 -0.27
CA PRO A 138 -14.84 0.25 -0.58
C PRO A 138 -15.10 0.80 -1.99
N GLY A 139 -14.29 1.75 -2.44
CA GLY A 139 -14.37 2.33 -3.78
C GLY A 139 -14.24 1.32 -4.92
N TYR A 140 -13.55 0.19 -4.67
CA TYR A 140 -13.35 -0.88 -5.65
C TYR A 140 -14.30 -2.07 -5.49
N ARG A 141 -15.13 -2.12 -4.44
CA ARG A 141 -16.01 -3.27 -4.08
C ARG A 141 -17.48 -2.98 -4.25
N ASN A 142 -17.87 -2.34 -5.33
CA ASN A 142 -19.24 -1.93 -5.59
C ASN A 142 -19.82 -2.62 -6.83
N LYS A 143 -21.15 -2.62 -6.94
CA LYS A 143 -21.88 -3.24 -8.07
C LYS A 143 -21.59 -2.51 -9.39
N ALA A 144 -21.53 -1.18 -9.39
CA ALA A 144 -21.28 -0.42 -10.62
C ALA A 144 -19.98 -0.83 -11.32
N MET A 145 -18.97 -1.25 -10.54
CA MET A 145 -17.70 -1.70 -11.08
C MET A 145 -17.65 -3.22 -11.32
N ASN A 146 -18.19 -4.02 -10.39
CA ASN A 146 -17.93 -5.46 -10.33
C ASN A 146 -19.14 -6.37 -10.62
N ASP A 147 -20.32 -5.82 -10.89
CA ASP A 147 -21.47 -6.67 -11.26
C ASP A 147 -21.10 -7.50 -12.50
N PRO A 148 -21.33 -8.83 -12.49
CA PRO A 148 -20.90 -9.71 -13.57
C PRO A 148 -21.60 -9.49 -14.90
N LEU A 149 -22.74 -8.79 -14.92
CA LEU A 149 -23.53 -8.51 -16.13
C LEU A 149 -23.49 -7.03 -16.51
N THR A 150 -23.64 -6.15 -15.54
CA THR A 150 -23.85 -4.71 -15.77
C THR A 150 -22.70 -3.84 -15.33
N GLY A 151 -21.74 -4.42 -14.55
CA GLY A 151 -20.60 -3.71 -14.04
C GLY A 151 -19.64 -3.25 -15.13
N PHE A 152 -18.93 -2.16 -14.87
CA PHE A 152 -17.97 -1.58 -15.83
C PHE A 152 -16.94 -2.59 -16.31
N LEU A 153 -16.34 -3.37 -15.37
CA LEU A 153 -15.31 -4.35 -15.72
C LEU A 153 -15.82 -5.46 -16.63
N ALA A 154 -17.00 -6.00 -16.33
CA ALA A 154 -17.62 -7.04 -17.16
C ALA A 154 -17.95 -6.53 -18.57
N ARG A 155 -18.54 -5.35 -18.68
CA ARG A 155 -18.89 -4.72 -19.97
C ARG A 155 -17.65 -4.38 -20.82
N ALA A 156 -16.53 -4.05 -20.18
CA ALA A 156 -15.25 -3.78 -20.84
C ALA A 156 -14.38 -5.04 -21.04
N SER A 157 -14.89 -6.23 -20.65
CA SER A 157 -14.14 -7.49 -20.69
C SER A 157 -12.81 -7.46 -19.90
N ILE A 158 -12.79 -6.70 -18.81
CA ILE A 158 -11.62 -6.54 -17.94
C ILE A 158 -11.70 -7.56 -16.80
N THR A 159 -10.60 -8.31 -16.59
CA THR A 159 -10.48 -9.24 -15.45
C THR A 159 -10.08 -8.50 -14.17
N PRO A 160 -10.91 -8.48 -13.10
CA PRO A 160 -10.52 -7.90 -11.83
C PRO A 160 -9.54 -8.81 -11.08
N MET A 161 -8.44 -8.26 -10.60
CA MET A 161 -7.52 -8.89 -9.65
C MET A 161 -7.46 -8.08 -8.36
N ARG A 162 -7.42 -8.77 -7.23
CA ARG A 162 -7.38 -8.15 -5.90
C ARG A 162 -6.06 -8.43 -5.20
N ALA A 163 -5.49 -7.40 -4.61
CA ALA A 163 -4.32 -7.55 -3.76
C ALA A 163 -4.62 -8.48 -2.58
N LEU A 164 -3.66 -9.34 -2.25
CA LEU A 164 -3.74 -10.09 -1.00
C LEU A 164 -3.69 -9.10 0.18
N PRO A 165 -4.46 -9.35 1.24
CA PRO A 165 -4.42 -8.52 2.43
C PRO A 165 -2.98 -8.38 2.94
N TYR A 166 -2.61 -7.17 3.35
CA TYR A 166 -1.30 -6.84 3.92
C TYR A 166 -0.09 -7.05 2.98
N ASN A 167 -0.30 -7.09 1.66
CA ASN A 167 0.77 -7.16 0.67
C ASN A 167 0.95 -5.80 -0.01
N SER A 168 1.58 -4.85 0.69
CA SER A 168 1.89 -3.52 0.17
C SER A 168 2.83 -3.54 -1.04
N GLN A 169 3.72 -4.53 -1.11
CA GLN A 169 4.69 -4.68 -2.22
C GLN A 169 4.03 -4.90 -3.58
N ALA A 170 2.79 -5.39 -3.60
CA ALA A 170 2.03 -5.57 -4.82
C ALA A 170 1.68 -4.25 -5.54
N LYS A 171 1.77 -3.11 -4.85
CA LYS A 171 1.40 -1.78 -5.33
C LYS A 171 2.59 -0.82 -5.55
N GLY A 172 3.82 -1.31 -5.51
CA GLY A 172 5.03 -0.48 -5.64
C GLY A 172 5.03 0.44 -6.87
N VAL A 173 4.32 0.05 -7.94
CA VAL A 173 4.15 0.89 -9.15
C VAL A 173 3.37 2.17 -8.84
N VAL A 174 2.27 2.04 -8.09
CA VAL A 174 1.40 3.18 -7.75
C VAL A 174 2.01 4.03 -6.63
N GLU A 175 2.77 3.42 -5.72
CA GLU A 175 3.43 4.15 -4.62
C GLU A 175 4.31 5.30 -5.14
N ARG A 176 4.97 5.12 -6.28
CA ARG A 176 5.80 6.17 -6.90
C ARG A 176 4.96 7.36 -7.35
N ILE A 177 3.79 7.11 -7.95
CA ILE A 177 2.84 8.17 -8.33
C ILE A 177 2.31 8.88 -7.08
N ASN A 178 2.00 8.12 -6.04
CA ASN A 178 1.58 8.67 -4.76
C ASN A 178 2.64 9.56 -4.09
N GLN A 179 3.93 9.26 -4.29
CA GLN A 179 5.03 10.12 -3.87
C GLN A 179 5.07 11.44 -4.66
N LEU A 180 4.81 11.40 -5.98
CA LEU A 180 4.72 12.61 -6.80
C LEU A 180 3.58 13.52 -6.34
N TYR A 181 2.40 12.97 -6.03
CA TYR A 181 1.31 13.76 -5.44
C TYR A 181 1.72 14.41 -4.11
N THR A 182 2.44 13.68 -3.26
CA THR A 182 2.95 14.24 -2.00
C THR A 182 3.98 15.35 -2.26
N ALA A 183 4.86 15.17 -3.22
CA ALA A 183 5.85 16.17 -3.60
C ALA A 183 5.17 17.44 -4.16
N SER A 184 4.18 17.27 -5.04
CA SER A 184 3.37 18.37 -5.56
C SER A 184 2.61 19.10 -4.45
N ALA A 185 2.01 18.37 -3.50
CA ALA A 185 1.27 18.97 -2.40
C ALA A 185 2.13 19.86 -1.49
N LYS A 186 3.44 19.61 -1.40
CA LYS A 186 4.38 20.45 -0.63
C LYS A 186 4.51 21.88 -1.15
N SER A 187 4.12 22.16 -2.39
CA SER A 187 4.06 23.53 -2.92
C SER A 187 2.85 24.33 -2.45
N PHE A 188 1.86 23.67 -1.84
CA PHE A 188 0.68 24.35 -1.30
C PHE A 188 0.94 24.82 0.13
N ALA A 189 0.56 26.06 0.43
CA ALA A 189 0.64 26.62 1.80
C ALA A 189 -0.21 25.83 2.82
N THR A 190 -1.18 25.06 2.33
CA THR A 190 -2.09 24.22 3.12
C THR A 190 -1.66 22.76 3.20
N TYR A 191 -0.40 22.45 2.90
CA TYR A 191 0.14 21.10 2.96
C TYR A 191 -0.01 20.48 4.36
N VAL A 192 -0.50 19.23 4.42
CA VAL A 192 -0.68 18.45 5.64
C VAL A 192 0.00 17.09 5.46
N GLY A 193 1.22 16.95 5.92
CA GLY A 193 2.01 15.76 5.70
C GLY A 193 2.87 15.33 6.89
N LYS A 194 3.61 14.24 6.71
CA LYS A 194 4.50 13.68 7.74
C LYS A 194 5.62 14.65 8.12
N ASP A 195 6.07 15.44 7.17
CA ASP A 195 7.20 16.37 7.30
C ASP A 195 6.78 17.72 7.86
N MET A 196 5.51 17.88 8.20
CA MET A 196 4.97 19.10 8.77
C MET A 196 5.41 19.22 10.23
N ASP A 197 5.73 20.45 10.65
CA ASP A 197 6.02 20.73 12.05
C ASP A 197 4.88 20.28 12.98
N PRO A 198 5.15 19.67 14.14
CA PRO A 198 4.14 19.20 15.06
C PRO A 198 3.16 20.27 15.54
N GLU A 199 3.63 21.51 15.77
CA GLU A 199 2.77 22.62 16.21
C GLU A 199 1.86 23.08 15.07
N ALA A 200 2.39 23.16 13.84
CA ALA A 200 1.61 23.48 12.65
C ALA A 200 0.51 22.43 12.39
N LYS A 201 0.80 21.15 12.60
CA LYS A 201 -0.22 20.08 12.55
C LYS A 201 -1.37 20.30 13.51
N LEU A 202 -1.05 20.66 14.75
CA LEU A 202 -2.09 20.93 15.77
C LEU A 202 -3.00 22.08 15.39
N ILE A 203 -2.48 23.11 14.72
CA ILE A 203 -3.26 24.27 14.25
C ILE A 203 -4.21 23.85 13.14
N VAL A 204 -3.75 23.05 12.17
CA VAL A 204 -4.57 22.57 11.05
C VAL A 204 -5.66 21.60 11.51
N PHE A 205 -5.37 20.68 12.45
CA PHE A 205 -6.37 19.75 12.97
C PHE A 205 -7.36 20.32 13.99
N LYS A 206 -7.14 21.53 14.48
CA LYS A 206 -8.07 22.23 15.40
C LYS A 206 -9.04 23.17 14.70
N ARG A 207 -8.94 23.35 13.40
CA ARG A 207 -9.88 24.10 12.55
C ARG A 207 -11.03 23.21 12.09
#